data_f85fb7a99a60130ec505b263732352c4
#
_entry.id   f85fb7a99a60130ec505b263732352c4
#
_cell.length_a   1.000
_cell.length_b   1.000
_cell.length_c   1.000
_cell.angle_alpha   90.00
_cell.angle_beta   90.00
_cell.angle_gamma   90.00
#
_symmetry.space_group_name_H-M   'P 1'
#
loop_
_entity.id
_entity.type
_entity.pdbx_description
1 polymer ?
#
loop_
_entity_poly.entity_id
_entity_poly.type
_entity_poly.pdbx_seq_one_letter_code
_entity_poly.pdbx_strand_id
1 'polypeptide(L)'
;MKRLLLGMVAACMATSMVAQDPATYEKAGEYTLENLWMKAATTGNNMGVADQLGGASDSRGMTVKGDEMLFAYRATFTGIKIYDLKTGEKKRDVQFDTEKFKITYTYTKIDTIVNAPGDTTFQQTPMEEQKTPGFLCNDIQVDDAGNVVVFNMSTALNGEAIGVWKIDMTSGEPTKVMELANKDGLLDGYRVDYFAVKGDVTKDAIVMFPVSSGKYVIRCDIKDGQLAGQTGDYEGYNFKVIEIKSYYPAEAVDNGTGPRVSIIDNDYFYLDGFNSAASLYDMSGSLIESVGDAPEECAIKNVGNNGISEFTLNDKPFCAYVISNTATTPAQAWNI
;
A
#
# COMPACT_ATOMS: atom_id res chain seq x y z
N MET A 1 -10.61 -16.70 27.23
CA MET A 1 -10.73 -16.79 25.75
C MET A 1 -10.84 -15.38 25.21
N LYS A 2 -9.76 -14.84 24.67
CA LYS A 2 -9.80 -13.57 23.93
C LYS A 2 -10.04 -13.93 22.46
N ARG A 3 -11.15 -13.48 21.89
CA ARG A 3 -11.53 -13.73 20.50
C ARG A 3 -10.86 -12.67 19.63
N LEU A 4 -10.03 -13.11 18.69
CA LEU A 4 -9.49 -12.26 17.63
C LEU A 4 -10.48 -12.28 16.48
N LEU A 5 -11.07 -11.15 16.14
CA LEU A 5 -11.96 -11.01 14.99
C LEU A 5 -11.11 -10.67 13.78
N LEU A 6 -10.72 -11.68 13.01
CA LEU A 6 -10.12 -11.47 11.70
C LEU A 6 -11.19 -11.81 10.65
N GLY A 7 -11.85 -10.79 10.12
CA GLY A 7 -12.75 -10.93 8.99
C GLY A 7 -11.96 -11.08 7.70
N MET A 8 -11.40 -12.24 7.45
CA MET A 8 -10.80 -12.59 6.17
C MET A 8 -11.29 -13.93 5.71
N VAL A 9 -11.55 -14.03 4.43
CA VAL A 9 -12.00 -15.22 3.73
C VAL A 9 -10.88 -16.25 3.73
N ALA A 10 -10.93 -17.21 4.65
CA ALA A 10 -10.14 -18.42 4.54
C ALA A 10 -11.00 -19.48 3.86
N ALA A 11 -10.76 -19.76 2.59
CA ALA A 11 -11.23 -20.98 1.96
C ALA A 11 -10.31 -22.12 2.40
N CYS A 12 -10.55 -22.70 3.58
CA CYS A 12 -9.88 -23.92 3.99
C CYS A 12 -10.45 -25.09 3.20
N MET A 13 -9.76 -25.56 2.17
CA MET A 13 -9.80 -26.96 1.84
C MET A 13 -8.83 -27.67 2.77
N ALA A 14 -9.35 -28.59 3.58
CA ALA A 14 -8.54 -29.44 4.42
C ALA A 14 -7.74 -30.42 3.54
N THR A 15 -6.55 -30.01 3.18
CA THR A 15 -5.48 -30.95 2.82
C THR A 15 -4.62 -31.09 4.06
N SER A 16 -4.29 -32.32 4.40
CA SER A 16 -3.48 -32.69 5.55
C SER A 16 -2.24 -31.83 5.66
N MET A 17 -2.25 -30.87 6.60
CA MET A 17 -1.03 -30.14 6.98
C MET A 17 -0.05 -31.17 7.56
N VAL A 18 1.06 -31.37 6.90
CA VAL A 18 2.25 -31.94 7.53
C VAL A 18 2.74 -30.87 8.50
N ALA A 19 2.55 -31.10 9.79
CA ALA A 19 3.00 -30.20 10.82
C ALA A 19 4.53 -30.05 10.71
N GLN A 20 5.01 -28.86 10.40
CA GLN A 20 6.41 -28.49 10.60
C GLN A 20 6.76 -28.64 12.08
N ASP A 21 8.01 -29.00 12.34
CA ASP A 21 8.53 -29.22 13.69
C ASP A 21 8.23 -28.01 14.60
N PRO A 22 7.43 -28.17 15.66
CA PRO A 22 7.04 -27.07 16.54
C PRO A 22 8.21 -26.49 17.35
N ALA A 23 9.40 -27.04 17.23
CA ALA A 23 10.59 -26.59 17.95
C ALA A 23 11.17 -25.24 17.47
N THR A 24 10.76 -24.75 16.31
CA THR A 24 11.30 -23.52 15.70
C THR A 24 10.40 -22.29 15.87
N TYR A 25 9.20 -22.44 16.40
CA TYR A 25 8.27 -21.32 16.57
C TYR A 25 7.92 -21.11 18.03
N GLU A 26 8.18 -19.91 18.54
CA GLU A 26 7.70 -19.51 19.86
C GLU A 26 6.17 -19.40 19.81
N LYS A 27 5.45 -20.28 20.49
CA LYS A 27 3.98 -20.20 20.55
C LYS A 27 3.58 -18.95 21.32
N ALA A 28 3.00 -18.00 20.62
CA ALA A 28 2.42 -16.80 21.22
C ALA A 28 1.15 -17.08 22.05
N GLY A 29 0.63 -18.31 22.01
CA GLY A 29 -0.55 -18.80 22.71
C GLY A 29 -1.41 -19.72 21.83
N GLU A 30 -2.46 -20.30 22.41
CA GLU A 30 -3.47 -21.01 21.62
C GLU A 30 -4.57 -20.03 21.22
N TYR A 31 -4.76 -19.88 19.89
CA TYR A 31 -5.80 -19.05 19.31
C TYR A 31 -6.69 -19.90 18.42
N THR A 32 -7.98 -19.62 18.47
CA THR A 32 -8.96 -20.21 17.56
C THR A 32 -9.36 -19.16 16.54
N LEU A 33 -9.14 -19.44 15.26
CA LEU A 33 -9.68 -18.64 14.17
C LEU A 33 -11.13 -19.03 13.94
N GLU A 34 -12.04 -18.07 14.09
CA GLU A 34 -13.46 -18.27 13.83
C GLU A 34 -13.81 -17.55 12.51
N ASN A 35 -14.28 -18.32 11.53
CA ASN A 35 -14.81 -17.74 10.31
C ASN A 35 -16.22 -17.18 10.59
N LEU A 36 -16.35 -15.86 10.59
CA LEU A 36 -17.62 -15.19 10.85
C LEU A 36 -18.58 -15.26 9.67
N TRP A 37 -18.04 -15.16 8.47
CA TRP A 37 -18.80 -15.21 7.22
C TRP A 37 -17.87 -15.46 6.04
N MET A 38 -18.45 -16.02 4.97
CA MET A 38 -17.79 -16.17 3.68
C MET A 38 -18.78 -15.80 2.58
N LYS A 39 -18.38 -14.90 1.70
CA LYS A 39 -19.14 -14.56 0.49
C LYS A 39 -18.32 -14.95 -0.72
N ALA A 40 -18.71 -16.02 -1.38
CA ALA A 40 -18.04 -16.51 -2.58
C ALA A 40 -18.43 -15.69 -3.82
N ALA A 41 -17.50 -15.52 -4.75
CA ALA A 41 -17.80 -14.99 -6.07
C ALA A 41 -18.74 -15.94 -6.81
N THR A 42 -19.76 -15.39 -7.46
CA THR A 42 -20.72 -16.16 -8.22
C THR A 42 -20.28 -16.38 -9.65
N THR A 43 -19.36 -15.59 -10.18
CA THR A 43 -18.89 -15.67 -11.58
C THR A 43 -17.43 -15.25 -11.73
N GLY A 44 -16.62 -16.10 -12.33
CA GLY A 44 -15.28 -15.77 -12.84
C GLY A 44 -14.26 -15.37 -11.77
N ASN A 45 -13.37 -14.44 -12.10
CA ASN A 45 -12.25 -14.02 -11.26
C ASN A 45 -12.63 -13.07 -10.12
N ASN A 46 -13.89 -12.95 -9.78
CA ASN A 46 -14.34 -12.03 -8.77
C ASN A 46 -14.34 -12.71 -7.41
N MET A 47 -13.79 -12.05 -6.42
CA MET A 47 -13.63 -12.58 -5.06
C MET A 47 -14.74 -12.09 -4.14
N GLY A 48 -15.44 -12.95 -3.51
CA GLY A 48 -16.25 -12.79 -2.33
C GLY A 48 -17.39 -11.78 -2.36
N VAL A 49 -17.25 -10.61 -1.81
CA VAL A 49 -18.22 -9.50 -1.96
C VAL A 49 -18.22 -8.93 -3.39
N ALA A 50 -17.84 -9.72 -4.32
CA ALA A 50 -17.28 -9.42 -5.62
C ALA A 50 -18.26 -8.81 -6.60
N ASP A 51 -19.48 -9.22 -6.63
CA ASP A 51 -20.49 -8.60 -7.51
C ASP A 51 -20.67 -7.10 -7.18
N GLN A 52 -20.14 -6.68 -6.02
CA GLN A 52 -20.20 -5.30 -5.53
C GLN A 52 -18.85 -4.60 -5.54
N LEU A 53 -17.73 -5.32 -5.61
CA LEU A 53 -16.38 -4.75 -5.66
C LEU A 53 -15.83 -4.61 -7.07
N GLY A 54 -16.52 -5.13 -8.07
CA GLY A 54 -16.14 -5.00 -9.48
C GLY A 54 -15.02 -5.95 -9.91
N GLY A 55 -14.30 -5.60 -10.98
CA GLY A 55 -13.21 -6.38 -11.53
C GLY A 55 -11.91 -6.26 -10.72
N ALA A 56 -10.89 -7.01 -11.12
CA ALA A 56 -9.59 -7.10 -10.41
C ALA A 56 -8.85 -5.76 -10.24
N SER A 57 -9.18 -4.74 -11.03
CA SER A 57 -8.57 -3.42 -10.95
C SER A 57 -9.45 -2.36 -10.28
N ASP A 58 -10.64 -2.72 -9.86
CA ASP A 58 -11.65 -1.77 -9.38
C ASP A 58 -11.53 -1.51 -7.89
N SER A 59 -11.17 -2.54 -7.11
CA SER A 59 -10.87 -2.42 -5.70
C SER A 59 -9.43 -2.87 -5.45
N ARG A 60 -8.61 -1.98 -4.90
CA ARG A 60 -7.15 -2.20 -4.79
C ARG A 60 -6.65 -2.24 -3.37
N GLY A 61 -7.22 -1.47 -2.48
CA GLY A 61 -6.84 -1.40 -1.08
C GLY A 61 -8.00 -1.68 -0.15
N MET A 62 -7.72 -2.19 1.03
CA MET A 62 -8.68 -2.44 2.09
C MET A 62 -8.07 -2.07 3.44
N THR A 63 -8.90 -1.52 4.31
CA THR A 63 -8.56 -1.29 5.71
C THR A 63 -9.78 -1.49 6.60
N VAL A 64 -9.58 -1.49 7.91
CA VAL A 64 -10.66 -1.65 8.89
C VAL A 64 -10.70 -0.44 9.80
N LYS A 65 -11.92 0.07 10.05
CA LYS A 65 -12.17 1.14 11.01
C LYS A 65 -13.35 0.74 11.90
N GLY A 66 -13.07 0.44 13.17
CA GLY A 66 -14.08 -0.07 14.08
C GLY A 66 -14.75 -1.35 13.56
N ASP A 67 -16.06 -1.35 13.39
CA ASP A 67 -16.84 -2.47 12.86
C ASP A 67 -17.07 -2.37 11.32
N GLU A 68 -16.26 -1.58 10.62
CA GLU A 68 -16.40 -1.35 9.18
C GLU A 68 -15.15 -1.81 8.41
N MET A 69 -15.36 -2.53 7.31
CA MET A 69 -14.35 -2.77 6.27
C MET A 69 -14.51 -1.71 5.19
N LEU A 70 -13.42 -1.03 4.87
CA LEU A 70 -13.36 0.04 3.89
C LEU A 70 -12.53 -0.42 2.69
N PHE A 71 -13.12 -0.35 1.50
CA PHE A 71 -12.44 -0.71 0.25
C PHE A 71 -12.26 0.53 -0.63
N ALA A 72 -11.03 0.82 -1.00
CA ALA A 72 -10.74 1.78 -2.05
C ALA A 72 -11.33 1.28 -3.37
N TYR A 73 -12.12 2.11 -4.06
CA TYR A 73 -12.86 1.72 -5.25
C TYR A 73 -12.75 2.78 -6.35
N ARG A 74 -12.58 2.33 -7.61
CA ARG A 74 -12.36 3.21 -8.75
C ARG A 74 -12.88 2.67 -10.08
N ALA A 75 -14.13 2.16 -10.11
CA ALA A 75 -14.75 1.67 -11.36
C ALA A 75 -15.91 2.57 -11.80
N THR A 76 -17.13 2.25 -11.37
CA THR A 76 -18.32 3.03 -11.71
C THR A 76 -18.38 4.40 -11.02
N PHE A 77 -17.63 4.55 -9.94
CA PHE A 77 -17.29 5.81 -9.27
C PHE A 77 -15.91 5.68 -8.63
N THR A 78 -15.30 6.79 -8.23
CA THR A 78 -14.11 6.79 -7.39
C THR A 78 -14.52 7.11 -5.96
N GLY A 79 -14.06 6.30 -4.99
CA GLY A 79 -14.45 6.48 -3.59
C GLY A 79 -14.20 5.27 -2.72
N ILE A 80 -15.02 5.10 -1.69
CA ILE A 80 -14.90 4.04 -0.69
C ILE A 80 -16.19 3.25 -0.63
N LYS A 81 -16.10 1.92 -0.73
CA LYS A 81 -17.19 1.00 -0.42
C LYS A 81 -17.05 0.49 1.00
N ILE A 82 -18.13 0.53 1.77
CA ILE A 82 -18.11 0.22 3.20
C ILE A 82 -19.04 -0.96 3.49
N TYR A 83 -18.48 -1.94 4.20
CA TYR A 83 -19.15 -3.16 4.60
C TYR A 83 -19.07 -3.35 6.11
N ASP A 84 -20.02 -4.05 6.66
CA ASP A 84 -20.00 -4.46 8.06
C ASP A 84 -18.96 -5.58 8.25
N LEU A 85 -18.04 -5.39 9.20
CA LEU A 85 -16.96 -6.34 9.46
C LEU A 85 -17.47 -7.70 9.95
N LYS A 86 -18.59 -7.74 10.68
CA LYS A 86 -19.11 -8.96 11.30
C LYS A 86 -20.01 -9.77 10.36
N THR A 87 -20.69 -9.11 9.45
CA THR A 87 -21.68 -9.74 8.58
C THR A 87 -21.29 -9.78 7.11
N GLY A 88 -20.31 -8.94 6.71
CA GLY A 88 -19.94 -8.74 5.31
C GLY A 88 -21.03 -8.07 4.47
N GLU A 89 -22.07 -7.51 5.11
CA GLU A 89 -23.12 -6.80 4.38
C GLU A 89 -22.68 -5.38 4.00
N LYS A 90 -23.07 -4.96 2.80
CA LYS A 90 -22.79 -3.60 2.34
C LYS A 90 -23.57 -2.59 3.19
N LYS A 91 -22.87 -1.61 3.75
CA LYS A 91 -23.48 -0.51 4.53
C LYS A 91 -23.77 0.72 3.67
N ARG A 92 -22.74 1.24 2.99
CA ARG A 92 -22.83 2.45 2.18
C ARG A 92 -21.65 2.61 1.24
N ASP A 93 -21.76 3.59 0.34
CA ASP A 93 -20.66 4.12 -0.44
C ASP A 93 -20.35 5.55 0.01
N VAL A 94 -19.06 5.94 -0.09
CA VAL A 94 -18.60 7.33 0.01
C VAL A 94 -17.99 7.69 -1.34
N GLN A 95 -18.75 8.41 -2.16
CA GLN A 95 -18.33 8.82 -3.49
C GLN A 95 -17.52 10.10 -3.42
N PHE A 96 -16.44 10.19 -4.21
CA PHE A 96 -15.58 11.36 -4.29
C PHE A 96 -15.97 12.26 -5.48
N ASP A 97 -15.91 13.57 -5.24
CA ASP A 97 -15.78 14.54 -6.31
C ASP A 97 -14.29 14.61 -6.70
N THR A 98 -13.93 13.91 -7.77
CA THR A 98 -12.53 13.76 -8.19
C THR A 98 -11.86 15.08 -8.54
N GLU A 99 -12.64 16.10 -8.91
CA GLU A 99 -12.11 17.44 -9.22
C GLU A 99 -11.55 18.17 -7.99
N LYS A 100 -11.86 17.72 -6.79
CA LYS A 100 -11.30 18.26 -5.54
C LYS A 100 -9.93 17.66 -5.18
N PHE A 101 -9.54 16.58 -5.85
CA PHE A 101 -8.25 15.94 -5.66
C PHE A 101 -7.27 16.47 -6.68
N LYS A 102 -6.44 17.43 -6.28
CA LYS A 102 -5.46 18.04 -7.16
C LYS A 102 -4.05 17.73 -6.69
N ILE A 103 -3.18 17.41 -7.64
CA ILE A 103 -1.74 17.24 -7.45
C ILE A 103 -0.98 18.17 -8.39
N THR A 104 0.22 18.51 -8.00
CA THR A 104 1.16 19.22 -8.87
C THR A 104 1.70 18.27 -9.95
N TYR A 105 1.69 18.73 -11.16
CA TYR A 105 2.33 18.08 -12.29
C TYR A 105 3.35 19.03 -12.90
N THR A 106 4.60 18.61 -12.93
CA THR A 106 5.70 19.37 -13.52
C THR A 106 6.06 18.77 -14.88
N TYR A 107 6.27 19.63 -15.87
CA TYR A 107 6.69 19.22 -17.21
C TYR A 107 7.53 20.30 -17.87
N THR A 108 8.29 19.93 -18.88
CA THR A 108 9.05 20.88 -19.68
C THR A 108 8.29 21.20 -20.96
N LYS A 109 7.86 22.44 -21.10
CA LYS A 109 7.33 22.96 -22.36
C LYS A 109 8.50 23.23 -23.31
N ILE A 110 8.39 22.71 -24.54
CA ILE A 110 9.38 22.95 -25.60
C ILE A 110 8.71 23.81 -26.65
N ASP A 111 9.18 25.05 -26.77
CA ASP A 111 8.78 25.98 -27.83
C ASP A 111 9.80 25.94 -28.96
N THR A 112 9.30 25.80 -30.18
CA THR A 112 10.12 25.84 -31.40
C THR A 112 10.18 27.27 -31.87
N ILE A 113 11.37 27.85 -31.94
CA ILE A 113 11.61 29.21 -32.45
C ILE A 113 12.27 29.06 -33.80
N VAL A 114 11.59 29.51 -34.83
CA VAL A 114 12.12 29.58 -36.21
C VAL A 114 12.74 30.97 -36.41
N ASN A 115 14.06 31.06 -36.40
CA ASN A 115 14.79 32.31 -36.54
C ASN A 115 14.92 32.71 -38.04
N ALA A 116 15.10 31.71 -38.94
CA ALA A 116 15.18 31.87 -40.36
C ALA A 116 14.84 30.50 -41.03
N PRO A 117 14.58 30.44 -42.34
CA PRO A 117 14.44 29.16 -43.04
C PRO A 117 15.67 28.27 -42.84
N GLY A 118 15.47 27.15 -42.16
CA GLY A 118 16.54 26.19 -41.80
C GLY A 118 17.28 26.49 -40.47
N ASP A 119 16.96 27.57 -39.78
CA ASP A 119 17.50 27.89 -38.46
C ASP A 119 16.39 27.81 -37.42
N THR A 120 16.41 26.74 -36.62
CA THR A 120 15.41 26.45 -35.60
C THR A 120 16.11 26.21 -34.26
N THR A 121 15.64 26.91 -33.25
CA THR A 121 16.06 26.70 -31.86
C THR A 121 14.89 26.17 -31.01
N PHE A 122 15.21 25.45 -29.97
CA PHE A 122 14.24 24.91 -29.02
C PHE A 122 14.44 25.60 -27.67
N GLN A 123 13.40 26.28 -27.21
CA GLN A 123 13.39 26.85 -25.87
C GLN A 123 12.67 25.90 -24.92
N GLN A 124 13.34 25.53 -23.84
CA GLN A 124 12.76 24.68 -22.79
C GLN A 124 12.35 25.56 -21.61
N THR A 125 11.10 25.41 -21.18
CA THR A 125 10.55 26.16 -20.05
C THR A 125 9.92 25.17 -19.07
N PRO A 126 10.41 25.09 -17.82
CA PRO A 126 9.74 24.33 -16.78
C PRO A 126 8.35 24.91 -16.50
N MET A 127 7.36 24.05 -16.41
CA MET A 127 5.96 24.39 -16.16
C MET A 127 5.40 23.54 -15.04
N GLU A 128 4.47 24.11 -14.29
CA GLU A 128 3.68 23.41 -13.28
C GLU A 128 2.20 23.65 -13.49
N GLU A 129 1.41 22.62 -13.28
CA GLU A 129 -0.05 22.71 -13.31
C GLU A 129 -0.68 21.87 -12.23
N GLN A 130 -1.90 22.23 -11.80
CA GLN A 130 -2.70 21.43 -10.88
C GLN A 130 -3.68 20.58 -11.68
N LYS A 131 -3.60 19.25 -11.53
CA LYS A 131 -4.50 18.33 -12.22
C LYS A 131 -5.02 17.22 -11.29
N THR A 132 -6.14 16.63 -11.68
CA THR A 132 -6.66 15.43 -11.04
C THR A 132 -5.76 14.24 -11.40
N PRO A 133 -5.28 13.44 -10.43
CA PRO A 133 -4.44 12.29 -10.69
C PRO A 133 -5.21 11.19 -11.46
N GLY A 134 -4.50 10.47 -12.34
CA GLY A 134 -5.11 9.42 -13.17
C GLY A 134 -5.53 8.17 -12.39
N PHE A 135 -4.91 7.90 -11.24
CA PHE A 135 -5.14 6.70 -10.44
C PHE A 135 -5.44 7.06 -8.98
N LEU A 136 -6.47 7.87 -8.78
CA LEU A 136 -6.96 8.25 -7.46
C LEU A 136 -7.57 7.04 -6.72
N CYS A 137 -7.45 7.04 -5.40
CA CYS A 137 -8.00 5.99 -4.52
C CYS A 137 -7.49 4.59 -4.86
N ASN A 138 -6.18 4.46 -5.08
CA ASN A 138 -5.57 3.16 -5.34
C ASN A 138 -5.37 2.32 -4.09
N ASP A 139 -5.15 2.96 -2.94
CA ASP A 139 -5.05 2.32 -1.62
C ASP A 139 -5.72 3.19 -0.56
N ILE A 140 -5.99 2.59 0.60
CA ILE A 140 -6.69 3.20 1.72
C ILE A 140 -6.09 2.71 3.03
N GLN A 141 -5.88 3.62 3.96
CA GLN A 141 -5.38 3.35 5.30
C GLN A 141 -6.23 4.07 6.34
N VAL A 142 -6.16 3.60 7.58
CA VAL A 142 -6.66 4.32 8.76
C VAL A 142 -5.46 4.61 9.64
N ASP A 143 -5.23 5.87 9.95
CA ASP A 143 -4.14 6.27 10.84
C ASP A 143 -4.46 5.98 12.32
N ASP A 144 -3.48 6.16 13.22
CA ASP A 144 -3.64 5.86 14.64
C ASP A 144 -4.68 6.76 15.35
N ALA A 145 -5.02 7.91 14.76
CA ALA A 145 -6.09 8.80 15.23
C ALA A 145 -7.48 8.44 14.65
N GLY A 146 -7.55 7.44 13.77
CA GLY A 146 -8.80 7.01 13.12
C GLY A 146 -9.19 7.85 11.90
N ASN A 147 -8.27 8.65 11.35
CA ASN A 147 -8.51 9.34 10.09
C ASN A 147 -8.41 8.32 8.94
N VAL A 148 -9.38 8.36 8.03
CA VAL A 148 -9.32 7.58 6.79
C VAL A 148 -8.54 8.38 5.77
N VAL A 149 -7.49 7.78 5.23
CA VAL A 149 -6.60 8.40 4.25
C VAL A 149 -6.53 7.58 2.97
N VAL A 150 -6.48 8.27 1.84
CA VAL A 150 -6.31 7.68 0.51
C VAL A 150 -5.19 8.39 -0.24
N PHE A 151 -4.66 7.77 -1.28
CA PHE A 151 -3.63 8.36 -2.13
C PHE A 151 -3.86 8.05 -3.61
N ASN A 152 -3.15 8.76 -4.48
CA ASN A 152 -3.03 8.38 -5.88
C ASN A 152 -1.77 7.53 -6.08
N MET A 153 -1.89 6.43 -6.85
CA MET A 153 -0.70 5.76 -7.35
C MET A 153 -0.06 6.56 -8.50
N SER A 154 1.22 6.36 -8.70
CA SER A 154 1.93 6.77 -9.90
C SER A 154 2.63 5.58 -10.55
N THR A 155 2.55 5.46 -11.87
CA THR A 155 3.24 4.41 -12.64
C THR A 155 4.72 4.73 -12.89
N ALA A 156 5.05 6.01 -12.83
CA ALA A 156 6.42 6.52 -12.89
C ALA A 156 6.39 7.96 -12.39
N LEU A 157 7.08 8.31 -11.34
CA LEU A 157 7.07 9.64 -10.75
C LEU A 157 7.76 10.72 -11.62
N ASN A 158 7.49 10.66 -12.93
CA ASN A 158 8.06 11.59 -13.91
C ASN A 158 7.21 12.87 -13.98
N GLY A 159 7.41 13.76 -13.03
CA GLY A 159 6.69 15.03 -12.93
C GLY A 159 5.31 14.95 -12.26
N GLU A 160 4.78 13.77 -11.97
CA GLU A 160 3.51 13.60 -11.26
C GLU A 160 3.77 13.46 -9.75
N ALA A 161 3.17 14.34 -8.96
CA ALA A 161 3.25 14.25 -7.51
C ALA A 161 2.35 13.13 -6.97
N ILE A 162 2.67 12.64 -5.77
CA ILE A 162 1.77 11.81 -4.97
C ILE A 162 1.10 12.68 -3.92
N GLY A 163 -0.21 12.77 -3.97
CA GLY A 163 -1.03 13.36 -2.93
C GLY A 163 -1.55 12.31 -1.96
N VAL A 164 -1.65 12.66 -0.70
CA VAL A 164 -2.35 11.90 0.33
C VAL A 164 -3.44 12.79 0.93
N TRP A 165 -4.66 12.25 1.01
CA TRP A 165 -5.83 13.01 1.47
C TRP A 165 -6.52 12.29 2.62
N LYS A 166 -6.84 13.04 3.65
CA LYS A 166 -7.81 12.65 4.67
C LYS A 166 -9.23 12.86 4.11
N ILE A 167 -10.10 11.88 4.32
CA ILE A 167 -11.47 11.87 3.80
C ILE A 167 -12.46 12.11 4.93
N ASP A 168 -13.37 13.05 4.73
CA ASP A 168 -14.61 13.12 5.53
C ASP A 168 -15.52 11.95 5.11
N MET A 169 -15.73 11.01 6.01
CA MET A 169 -16.46 9.78 5.72
C MET A 169 -17.96 9.97 5.56
N THR A 170 -18.48 11.17 5.81
CA THR A 170 -19.89 11.53 5.61
C THR A 170 -20.11 12.14 4.23
N SER A 171 -19.28 13.08 3.86
CA SER A 171 -19.44 13.87 2.62
C SER A 171 -18.56 13.41 1.46
N GLY A 172 -17.50 12.66 1.71
CA GLY A 172 -16.48 12.32 0.72
C GLY A 172 -15.49 13.47 0.43
N GLU A 173 -15.56 14.57 1.20
CA GLU A 173 -14.67 15.72 1.00
C GLU A 173 -13.23 15.40 1.39
N PRO A 174 -12.26 15.67 0.49
CA PRO A 174 -10.86 15.49 0.78
C PRO A 174 -10.25 16.70 1.47
N THR A 175 -9.33 16.44 2.40
CA THR A 175 -8.35 17.42 2.88
C THR A 175 -6.96 16.90 2.56
N LYS A 176 -6.21 17.59 1.70
CA LYS A 176 -4.84 17.19 1.37
C LYS A 176 -3.98 17.31 2.63
N VAL A 177 -3.38 16.21 3.06
CA VAL A 177 -2.49 16.18 4.24
C VAL A 177 -1.03 16.27 3.86
N MET A 178 -0.68 15.78 2.66
CA MET A 178 0.65 15.95 2.10
C MET A 178 0.65 15.82 0.58
N GLU A 179 1.73 16.33 -0.02
CA GLU A 179 2.05 16.13 -1.43
C GLU A 179 3.56 15.85 -1.56
N LEU A 180 3.88 14.67 -2.06
CA LEU A 180 5.26 14.29 -2.39
C LEU A 180 5.52 14.70 -3.84
N ALA A 181 6.26 15.77 -4.02
CA ALA A 181 6.73 16.21 -5.34
C ALA A 181 8.08 15.54 -5.66
N ASN A 182 8.24 15.12 -6.91
CA ASN A 182 9.53 14.62 -7.40
C ASN A 182 10.47 15.80 -7.69
N LYS A 183 11.14 16.26 -6.66
CA LYS A 183 12.10 17.35 -6.77
C LYS A 183 13.40 16.85 -7.40
N ASP A 184 13.92 17.63 -8.33
CA ASP A 184 15.22 17.40 -9.01
C ASP A 184 15.31 16.04 -9.75
N GLY A 185 14.17 15.39 -10.04
CA GLY A 185 14.13 14.10 -10.71
C GLY A 185 14.63 12.91 -9.88
N LEU A 186 14.77 13.09 -8.56
CA LEU A 186 15.31 12.03 -7.69
C LEU A 186 14.44 10.76 -7.64
N LEU A 187 13.16 10.91 -7.93
CA LEU A 187 12.20 9.81 -7.95
C LEU A 187 11.74 9.41 -9.37
N ASP A 188 12.44 9.90 -10.42
CA ASP A 188 12.11 9.59 -11.81
C ASP A 188 12.06 8.08 -12.06
N GLY A 189 11.00 7.65 -12.72
CA GLY A 189 10.78 6.25 -13.06
C GLY A 189 10.24 5.39 -11.91
N TYR A 190 10.14 5.89 -10.69
CA TYR A 190 9.63 5.11 -9.57
C TYR A 190 8.12 4.92 -9.70
N ARG A 191 7.72 3.65 -9.66
CA ARG A 191 6.31 3.27 -9.58
C ARG A 191 5.93 3.04 -8.13
N VAL A 192 4.81 3.64 -7.71
CA VAL A 192 4.25 3.54 -6.36
C VAL A 192 2.81 3.09 -6.45
N ASP A 193 2.52 1.90 -5.94
CA ASP A 193 1.19 1.29 -5.98
C ASP A 193 0.46 1.37 -4.63
N TYR A 194 1.20 1.47 -3.53
CA TYR A 194 0.69 1.36 -2.15
C TYR A 194 1.39 2.32 -1.21
N PHE A 195 0.80 2.52 -0.05
CA PHE A 195 1.39 3.34 1.02
C PHE A 195 1.04 2.76 2.40
N ALA A 196 1.75 3.23 3.41
CA ALA A 196 1.39 3.03 4.81
C ALA A 196 1.47 4.34 5.56
N VAL A 197 0.71 4.45 6.63
CA VAL A 197 0.73 5.59 7.54
C VAL A 197 0.77 5.11 8.99
N LYS A 198 1.56 5.80 9.82
CA LYS A 198 1.66 5.59 11.27
C LYS A 198 1.65 6.93 11.98
N GLY A 199 0.87 7.07 13.05
CA GLY A 199 0.68 8.33 13.76
C GLY A 199 -0.62 9.02 13.36
N ASP A 200 -0.74 10.31 13.60
CA ASP A 200 -1.89 11.18 13.26
C ASP A 200 -1.50 12.11 12.12
N VAL A 201 -2.05 11.89 10.93
CA VAL A 201 -1.73 12.73 9.74
C VAL A 201 -2.11 14.20 9.89
N THR A 202 -2.87 14.55 10.90
CA THR A 202 -3.21 15.95 11.21
C THR A 202 -2.25 16.59 12.22
N LYS A 203 -1.29 15.82 12.73
CA LYS A 203 -0.25 16.24 13.69
C LYS A 203 1.09 15.67 13.31
N ASP A 204 1.44 14.53 13.89
CA ASP A 204 2.71 13.84 13.67
C ASP A 204 2.46 12.45 13.11
N ALA A 205 3.03 12.15 11.95
CA ALA A 205 2.92 10.85 11.30
C ALA A 205 4.14 10.53 10.44
N ILE A 206 4.31 9.24 10.15
CA ILE A 206 5.20 8.74 9.11
C ILE A 206 4.33 8.23 7.98
N VAL A 207 4.68 8.56 6.75
CA VAL A 207 4.07 8.02 5.55
C VAL A 207 5.17 7.36 4.72
N MET A 208 4.97 6.11 4.32
CA MET A 208 5.95 5.36 3.54
C MET A 208 5.33 4.82 2.25
N PHE A 209 6.13 4.84 1.18
CA PHE A 209 5.73 4.39 -0.15
C PHE A 209 6.77 3.39 -0.67
N PRO A 210 6.45 2.09 -0.77
CA PRO A 210 7.35 1.12 -1.35
C PRO A 210 7.37 1.26 -2.88
N VAL A 211 8.57 1.18 -3.46
CA VAL A 211 8.77 1.31 -4.90
C VAL A 211 8.65 -0.05 -5.58
N SER A 212 7.73 -0.17 -6.52
CA SER A 212 7.48 -1.37 -7.31
C SER A 212 8.63 -1.64 -8.28
N SER A 213 9.08 -2.88 -8.34
CA SER A 213 10.23 -3.31 -9.17
C SER A 213 11.51 -2.50 -8.90
N GLY A 214 11.64 -2.02 -7.67
CA GLY A 214 12.79 -1.29 -7.17
C GLY A 214 13.20 -1.82 -5.79
N LYS A 215 14.31 -1.33 -5.30
CA LYS A 215 14.85 -1.71 -3.98
C LYS A 215 14.75 -0.54 -2.97
N TYR A 216 13.72 0.26 -3.12
CA TYR A 216 13.60 1.49 -2.37
C TYR A 216 12.25 1.58 -1.66
N VAL A 217 12.27 2.28 -0.53
CA VAL A 217 11.06 2.76 0.15
C VAL A 217 11.24 4.27 0.37
N ILE A 218 10.26 5.05 -0.04
CA ILE A 218 10.26 6.49 0.18
C ILE A 218 9.59 6.75 1.53
N ARG A 219 10.23 7.52 2.41
CA ARG A 219 9.69 7.95 3.69
C ARG A 219 9.47 9.46 3.69
N CYS A 220 8.29 9.88 4.14
CA CYS A 220 7.91 11.26 4.44
C CYS A 220 7.52 11.36 5.91
N ASP A 221 7.89 12.44 6.55
CA ASP A 221 7.50 12.72 7.94
C ASP A 221 6.54 13.91 7.95
N ILE A 222 5.43 13.79 8.67
CA ILE A 222 4.49 14.88 8.96
C ILE A 222 4.78 15.35 10.38
N LYS A 223 4.90 16.66 10.57
CA LYS A 223 5.08 17.34 11.85
C LYS A 223 4.13 18.52 11.93
N ASP A 224 3.40 18.63 13.04
CA ASP A 224 2.38 19.67 13.24
C ASP A 224 1.39 19.77 12.06
N GLY A 225 1.02 18.63 11.46
CA GLY A 225 0.12 18.54 10.32
C GLY A 225 0.71 19.04 8.99
N GLN A 226 2.01 19.20 8.89
CA GLN A 226 2.71 19.65 7.69
C GLN A 226 3.81 18.66 7.29
N LEU A 227 4.03 18.52 5.98
CA LEU A 227 5.13 17.74 5.45
C LEU A 227 6.47 18.35 5.85
N ALA A 228 7.25 17.61 6.65
CA ALA A 228 8.50 18.08 7.21
C ALA A 228 9.67 18.00 6.23
N GLY A 229 10.56 18.98 6.28
CA GLY A 229 11.85 18.90 5.60
C GLY A 229 12.75 17.84 6.23
N GLN A 230 13.57 17.20 5.41
CA GLN A 230 14.56 16.23 5.85
C GLN A 230 15.89 16.92 6.21
N THR A 231 16.78 16.18 6.88
CA THR A 231 18.12 16.62 7.26
C THR A 231 19.19 15.68 6.67
N GLY A 232 20.47 16.05 6.78
CA GLY A 232 21.58 15.25 6.29
C GLY A 232 21.60 15.17 4.77
N ASP A 233 21.78 13.97 4.23
CA ASP A 233 21.91 13.72 2.78
C ASP A 233 20.65 14.14 1.98
N TYR A 234 19.54 14.36 2.67
CA TYR A 234 18.25 14.78 2.09
C TYR A 234 17.86 16.20 2.50
N GLU A 235 18.81 17.02 2.93
CA GLU A 235 18.54 18.43 3.24
C GLU A 235 17.95 19.16 2.03
N GLY A 236 16.83 19.86 2.25
CA GLY A 236 16.09 20.56 1.19
C GLY A 236 15.05 19.70 0.47
N TYR A 237 14.90 18.42 0.83
CA TYR A 237 13.79 17.55 0.40
C TYR A 237 12.78 17.35 1.54
N ASN A 238 11.56 16.97 1.19
CA ASN A 238 10.50 16.60 2.14
C ASN A 238 10.36 15.08 2.27
N PHE A 239 11.30 14.35 1.74
CA PHE A 239 11.34 12.89 1.76
C PHE A 239 12.77 12.39 1.83
N LYS A 240 12.92 11.14 2.25
CA LYS A 240 14.16 10.39 2.08
C LYS A 240 13.87 9.07 1.41
N VAL A 241 14.85 8.54 0.70
CA VAL A 241 14.80 7.24 0.04
C VAL A 241 15.62 6.25 0.85
N ILE A 242 14.97 5.19 1.30
CA ILE A 242 15.58 4.09 2.03
C ILE A 242 15.90 3.00 1.03
N GLU A 243 17.18 2.70 0.81
CA GLU A 243 17.61 1.57 -0.01
C GLU A 243 17.55 0.28 0.81
N ILE A 244 16.83 -0.71 0.34
CA ILE A 244 16.79 -2.04 0.95
C ILE A 244 18.07 -2.79 0.57
N LYS A 245 18.86 -3.13 1.57
CA LYS A 245 20.23 -3.66 1.40
C LYS A 245 20.27 -5.16 1.14
N SER A 246 19.27 -5.89 1.63
CA SER A 246 19.16 -7.33 1.45
C SER A 246 17.71 -7.78 1.61
N TYR A 247 17.39 -8.91 1.02
CA TYR A 247 16.06 -9.52 1.03
C TYR A 247 16.13 -10.95 1.55
N TYR A 248 14.94 -11.49 1.82
CA TYR A 248 14.75 -12.92 1.98
C TYR A 248 13.70 -13.41 0.96
N PRO A 249 13.98 -14.46 0.16
CA PRO A 249 15.26 -15.18 0.10
C PRO A 249 16.39 -14.29 -0.45
N ALA A 250 17.64 -14.66 -0.18
CA ALA A 250 18.82 -13.85 -0.48
C ALA A 250 19.06 -13.61 -1.99
N GLU A 251 18.41 -14.40 -2.85
CA GLU A 251 18.44 -14.25 -4.31
C GLU A 251 17.56 -13.10 -4.81
N ALA A 252 16.64 -12.59 -3.99
CA ALA A 252 15.81 -11.45 -4.35
C ALA A 252 16.68 -10.20 -4.47
N VAL A 253 16.48 -9.45 -5.56
CA VAL A 253 17.28 -8.27 -5.90
C VAL A 253 16.51 -6.96 -5.83
N ASP A 254 15.19 -7.07 -5.71
CA ASP A 254 14.26 -5.93 -5.61
C ASP A 254 12.96 -6.34 -4.90
N ASN A 255 12.10 -5.36 -4.65
CA ASN A 255 10.78 -5.56 -4.03
C ASN A 255 9.78 -6.33 -4.92
N GLY A 256 10.10 -6.56 -6.20
CA GLY A 256 9.13 -7.08 -7.18
C GLY A 256 7.99 -6.11 -7.46
N THR A 257 6.90 -6.64 -8.00
CA THR A 257 5.69 -5.84 -8.28
C THR A 257 4.79 -5.78 -7.06
N GLY A 258 4.18 -4.61 -6.85
CA GLY A 258 3.16 -4.40 -5.81
C GLY A 258 3.62 -4.62 -4.37
N PRO A 259 4.84 -4.18 -3.98
CA PRO A 259 5.31 -4.33 -2.62
C PRO A 259 4.39 -3.59 -1.64
N ARG A 260 4.32 -4.11 -0.42
CA ARG A 260 3.58 -3.50 0.69
C ARG A 260 4.51 -3.21 1.85
N VAL A 261 4.23 -2.14 2.55
CA VAL A 261 4.94 -1.74 3.76
C VAL A 261 3.95 -1.60 4.92
N SER A 262 4.39 -1.95 6.14
CA SER A 262 3.68 -1.66 7.38
C SER A 262 4.66 -1.05 8.38
N ILE A 263 4.33 0.11 8.91
CA ILE A 263 5.22 0.89 9.78
C ILE A 263 4.97 0.49 11.22
N ILE A 264 5.99 0.02 11.92
CA ILE A 264 5.91 -0.30 13.35
C ILE A 264 6.04 0.99 14.15
N ASP A 265 7.15 1.70 13.95
CA ASP A 265 7.48 2.93 14.66
C ASP A 265 8.51 3.78 13.87
N ASN A 266 9.27 4.63 14.58
CA ASN A 266 10.33 5.46 13.99
C ASN A 266 11.57 4.67 13.56
N ASP A 267 11.76 3.45 14.08
CA ASP A 267 12.98 2.66 13.95
C ASP A 267 12.81 1.47 13.01
N TYR A 268 11.58 0.91 12.89
CA TYR A 268 11.32 -0.34 12.20
C TYR A 268 10.07 -0.32 11.31
N PHE A 269 10.12 -1.13 10.25
CA PHE A 269 8.98 -1.40 9.38
C PHE A 269 9.05 -2.82 8.81
N TYR A 270 7.89 -3.38 8.49
CA TYR A 270 7.78 -4.58 7.67
C TYR A 270 7.67 -4.20 6.20
N LEU A 271 8.30 -4.99 5.35
CA LEU A 271 8.20 -4.90 3.90
C LEU A 271 8.02 -6.29 3.31
N ASP A 272 7.10 -6.41 2.37
CA ASP A 272 6.97 -7.58 1.51
C ASP A 272 7.07 -7.18 0.04
N GLY A 273 7.14 -8.15 -0.85
CA GLY A 273 7.13 -7.90 -2.28
C GLY A 273 6.88 -9.20 -3.06
N PHE A 274 6.66 -9.09 -4.36
CA PHE A 274 6.45 -10.25 -5.21
C PHE A 274 7.66 -11.20 -5.23
N ASN A 275 8.86 -10.66 -5.07
CA ASN A 275 10.12 -11.39 -5.11
C ASN A 275 10.70 -11.70 -3.73
N SER A 276 10.11 -11.15 -2.65
CA SER A 276 10.64 -11.26 -1.30
C SER A 276 9.53 -11.59 -0.30
N ALA A 277 9.89 -12.37 0.72
CA ALA A 277 9.00 -12.63 1.84
C ALA A 277 8.86 -11.39 2.74
N ALA A 278 7.76 -11.34 3.50
CA ALA A 278 7.58 -10.35 4.54
C ALA A 278 8.75 -10.39 5.53
N SER A 279 9.40 -9.26 5.72
CA SER A 279 10.61 -9.15 6.52
C SER A 279 10.62 -7.84 7.29
N LEU A 280 11.27 -7.88 8.46
CA LEU A 280 11.49 -6.72 9.32
C LEU A 280 12.77 -6.01 8.91
N TYR A 281 12.68 -4.71 8.74
CA TYR A 281 13.79 -3.82 8.40
C TYR A 281 13.91 -2.68 9.41
N ASP A 282 15.12 -2.20 9.61
CA ASP A 282 15.34 -0.90 10.24
C ASP A 282 15.20 0.25 9.23
N MET A 283 15.14 1.48 9.73
CA MET A 283 15.01 2.68 8.88
C MET A 283 16.28 3.03 8.09
N SER A 284 17.33 2.23 8.16
CA SER A 284 18.48 2.28 7.26
C SER A 284 18.36 1.32 6.08
N GLY A 285 17.29 0.51 6.02
CA GLY A 285 17.06 -0.53 5.02
C GLY A 285 17.83 -1.82 5.28
N SER A 286 18.34 -2.03 6.48
CA SER A 286 19.00 -3.27 6.86
C SER A 286 17.96 -4.30 7.31
N LEU A 287 18.07 -5.52 6.78
CA LEU A 287 17.25 -6.66 7.16
C LEU A 287 17.57 -7.05 8.62
N ILE A 288 16.56 -7.10 9.46
CA ILE A 288 16.66 -7.51 10.86
C ILE A 288 16.24 -8.97 11.01
N GLU A 289 15.06 -9.31 10.45
CA GLU A 289 14.49 -10.65 10.55
C GLU A 289 13.56 -10.89 9.36
N SER A 290 13.44 -12.14 8.94
CA SER A 290 12.48 -12.57 7.92
C SER A 290 11.53 -13.60 8.52
N VAL A 291 10.39 -13.79 7.88
CA VAL A 291 9.42 -14.83 8.28
C VAL A 291 9.93 -16.27 8.08
N GLY A 292 11.16 -16.43 7.62
CA GLY A 292 11.76 -17.72 7.34
C GLY A 292 11.25 -18.36 6.04
N ASP A 293 11.54 -19.65 5.86
CA ASP A 293 11.05 -20.39 4.72
C ASP A 293 9.54 -20.55 4.84
N ALA A 294 8.82 -20.05 3.84
CA ALA A 294 7.41 -20.36 3.72
C ALA A 294 7.25 -21.88 3.56
N PRO A 295 6.18 -22.50 4.10
CA PRO A 295 5.86 -23.89 3.79
C PRO A 295 5.93 -24.16 2.29
N GLU A 296 6.34 -25.36 1.87
CA GLU A 296 6.53 -25.71 0.45
C GLU A 296 5.26 -25.44 -0.38
N GLU A 297 4.09 -25.57 0.24
CA GLU A 297 2.80 -25.22 -0.36
C GLU A 297 2.62 -23.70 -0.56
N CYS A 298 3.38 -22.89 0.17
CA CYS A 298 3.40 -21.43 0.11
C CYS A 298 4.67 -20.93 -0.56
N ALA A 299 5.31 -21.75 -1.42
CA ALA A 299 6.54 -21.37 -2.09
C ALA A 299 6.45 -19.95 -2.67
N ILE A 300 7.40 -19.10 -2.31
CA ILE A 300 7.43 -17.67 -2.63
C ILE A 300 7.51 -17.42 -4.14
N LYS A 301 7.96 -18.41 -4.91
CA LYS A 301 7.98 -18.34 -6.38
C LYS A 301 6.55 -18.30 -6.93
N ASN A 302 6.26 -17.24 -7.67
CA ASN A 302 4.95 -16.94 -8.28
C ASN A 302 3.86 -16.54 -7.27
N VAL A 303 4.24 -15.90 -6.20
CA VAL A 303 3.32 -15.45 -5.16
C VAL A 303 3.12 -13.95 -5.28
N GLY A 304 1.87 -13.52 -5.46
CA GLY A 304 1.51 -12.11 -5.37
C GLY A 304 1.23 -11.75 -3.91
N ASN A 305 1.93 -10.77 -3.38
CA ASN A 305 1.61 -10.21 -2.08
C ASN A 305 0.42 -9.26 -2.18
N ASN A 306 -0.56 -9.42 -1.30
CA ASN A 306 -1.80 -8.69 -1.35
C ASN A 306 -2.10 -7.89 -0.08
N GLY A 307 -1.21 -7.90 0.87
CA GLY A 307 -1.31 -7.09 2.07
C GLY A 307 -0.39 -7.53 3.17
N ILE A 308 0.12 -6.56 3.89
CA ILE A 308 0.88 -6.74 5.13
C ILE A 308 0.30 -5.79 6.16
N SER A 309 0.19 -6.23 7.40
CA SER A 309 -0.31 -5.42 8.51
C SER A 309 0.39 -5.83 9.79
N GLU A 310 0.79 -4.85 10.57
CA GLU A 310 1.26 -5.07 11.93
C GLU A 310 0.09 -5.08 12.91
N PHE A 311 0.23 -5.81 14.00
CA PHE A 311 -0.69 -5.78 15.12
C PHE A 311 0.00 -6.24 16.38
N THR A 312 -0.55 -5.87 17.54
CA THR A 312 -0.03 -6.26 18.84
C THR A 312 -0.94 -7.31 19.49
N LEU A 313 -0.34 -8.39 19.96
CA LEU A 313 -1.02 -9.46 20.66
C LEU A 313 -0.26 -9.84 21.92
N ASN A 314 -0.90 -9.70 23.10
CA ASN A 314 -0.27 -9.90 24.40
C ASN A 314 1.02 -9.06 24.57
N ASP A 315 0.95 -7.79 24.17
CA ASP A 315 2.06 -6.82 24.20
C ASP A 315 3.29 -7.19 23.34
N LYS A 316 3.15 -8.18 22.45
CA LYS A 316 4.16 -8.52 21.43
C LYS A 316 3.72 -8.05 20.06
N PRO A 317 4.63 -7.50 19.25
CA PRO A 317 4.34 -7.15 17.86
C PRO A 317 4.29 -8.40 16.97
N PHE A 318 3.34 -8.43 16.07
CA PHE A 318 3.16 -9.45 15.05
C PHE A 318 2.93 -8.81 13.70
N CYS A 319 3.25 -9.55 12.66
CA CYS A 319 2.93 -9.22 11.30
C CYS A 319 2.01 -10.29 10.70
N ALA A 320 0.91 -9.86 10.09
CA ALA A 320 0.11 -10.71 9.23
C ALA A 320 0.33 -10.28 7.78
N TYR A 321 0.53 -11.23 6.90
CA TYR A 321 0.66 -10.98 5.47
C TYR A 321 -0.12 -12.02 4.67
N VAL A 322 -0.55 -11.62 3.48
CA VAL A 322 -1.36 -12.47 2.60
C VAL A 322 -0.54 -12.83 1.37
N ILE A 323 -0.39 -14.10 1.14
CA ILE A 323 0.30 -14.66 -0.03
C ILE A 323 -0.74 -15.31 -0.95
N SER A 324 -0.73 -14.97 -2.25
CA SER A 324 -1.52 -15.68 -3.25
C SER A 324 -0.61 -16.46 -4.18
N ASN A 325 -0.86 -17.76 -4.32
CA ASN A 325 -0.18 -18.57 -5.32
C ASN A 325 -0.79 -18.32 -6.69
N THR A 326 -0.07 -17.59 -7.54
CA THR A 326 -0.50 -17.26 -8.91
C THR A 326 -0.06 -18.30 -9.94
N ALA A 327 0.72 -19.32 -9.54
CA ALA A 327 1.20 -20.37 -10.44
C ALA A 327 0.09 -21.35 -10.88
N THR A 328 -1.02 -21.37 -10.16
CA THR A 328 -2.19 -22.18 -10.49
C THR A 328 -3.28 -21.35 -11.15
N THR A 329 -3.96 -21.88 -12.15
CA THR A 329 -5.10 -21.23 -12.80
C THR A 329 -6.36 -22.03 -12.54
N PRO A 330 -7.39 -21.50 -11.84
CA PRO A 330 -7.37 -20.19 -11.15
C PRO A 330 -6.44 -20.19 -9.93
N ALA A 331 -5.93 -19.02 -9.53
CA ALA A 331 -5.16 -18.88 -8.30
C ALA A 331 -5.97 -19.41 -7.10
N GLN A 332 -5.51 -20.49 -6.49
CA GLN A 332 -6.38 -21.29 -5.59
C GLN A 332 -6.02 -21.18 -4.12
N ALA A 333 -4.92 -20.56 -3.76
CA ALA A 333 -4.50 -20.53 -2.37
C ALA A 333 -4.21 -19.12 -1.89
N TRP A 334 -4.87 -18.75 -0.81
CA TRP A 334 -4.53 -17.62 0.04
C TRP A 334 -4.02 -18.18 1.36
N ASN A 335 -2.83 -17.82 1.75
CA ASN A 335 -2.24 -18.17 3.04
C ASN A 335 -2.03 -16.89 3.85
N ILE A 336 -2.33 -16.95 5.12
CA ILE A 336 -2.13 -15.88 6.10
C ILE A 336 -1.08 -16.34 7.08
#